data_5538000b8afe10427880b06ffc6fe0fd
#
_entry.id   5538000b8afe10427880b06ffc6fe0fd
#
_cell.length_a   1.000
_cell.length_b   1.000
_cell.length_c   1.000
_cell.angle_alpha   90.00
_cell.angle_beta   90.00
_cell.angle_gamma   90.00
#
_symmetry.space_group_name_H-M   'P 1'
#
loop_
_entity.id
_entity.type
_entity.pdbx_description
1 polymer ?
#
loop_
_entity_poly.entity_id
_entity_poly.type
_entity_poly.pdbx_seq_one_letter_code
_entity_poly.pdbx_strand_id
1 'polypeptide(L)'
;QGTRVDIGMLDCQAALMETALARYDVEKVVPNRTGDSHPSLAPFESFRTKDDKIVIAAGNDNLFMLMADVLENPGLALDPRFLTNDLRCRNRPAMVVEIEKVLQKKPVAHWIDALNEVGVPCSPINTIDKLFDHPQLLSRDMIVQVQGPSKIPLKTAGNPIKMHGHEEI
;
A
#
# COMPACT_ATOMS: atom_id res chain seq x y z
N GLN A 1 38.10 -4.13 5.64
CA GLN A 1 38.40 -2.78 5.14
C GLN A 1 37.12 -1.98 5.12
N GLY A 2 37.13 -0.79 5.76
CA GLY A 2 36.01 0.13 5.68
C GLY A 2 35.90 0.81 4.33
N THR A 3 34.69 1.23 3.92
CA THR A 3 34.48 2.03 2.72
C THR A 3 33.68 3.28 3.05
N ARG A 4 33.83 4.32 2.22
CA ARG A 4 33.01 5.52 2.33
C ARG A 4 31.70 5.30 1.57
N VAL A 5 30.59 5.63 2.22
CA VAL A 5 29.25 5.66 1.60
C VAL A 5 28.82 7.12 1.49
N ASP A 6 28.42 7.54 0.31
CA ASP A 6 27.87 8.86 0.04
C ASP A 6 26.40 8.72 -0.41
N ILE A 7 25.48 9.47 0.22
CA ILE A 7 24.05 9.39 -0.03
C ILE A 7 23.53 10.81 -0.22
N GLY A 8 23.27 11.17 -1.49
CA GLY A 8 22.67 12.46 -1.84
C GLY A 8 21.14 12.44 -1.66
N MET A 9 20.56 13.48 -1.04
CA MET A 9 19.09 13.57 -0.86
C MET A 9 18.37 13.61 -2.20
N LEU A 10 18.85 14.34 -3.19
CA LEU A 10 18.24 14.42 -4.51
C LEU A 10 18.30 13.09 -5.24
N ASP A 11 19.42 12.37 -5.12
CA ASP A 11 19.60 11.05 -5.72
C ASP A 11 18.61 10.04 -5.14
N CYS A 12 18.41 10.09 -3.82
CA CYS A 12 17.40 9.25 -3.15
C CYS A 12 15.97 9.58 -3.64
N GLN A 13 15.63 10.86 -3.81
CA GLN A 13 14.32 11.25 -4.33
C GLN A 13 14.12 10.79 -5.78
N ALA A 14 15.14 10.90 -6.62
CA ALA A 14 15.11 10.39 -7.99
C ALA A 14 14.93 8.86 -8.01
N ALA A 15 15.65 8.13 -7.16
CA ALA A 15 15.52 6.68 -7.04
C ALA A 15 14.11 6.24 -6.61
N LEU A 16 13.47 6.97 -5.68
CA LEU A 16 12.08 6.70 -5.28
C LEU A 16 11.08 6.93 -6.41
N MET A 17 11.41 7.75 -7.41
CA MET A 17 10.56 8.05 -8.56
C MET A 17 10.85 7.15 -9.78
N GLU A 18 11.60 6.06 -9.64
CA GLU A 18 12.02 5.17 -10.73
C GLU A 18 10.89 4.86 -11.72
N THR A 19 9.75 4.39 -11.24
CA THR A 19 8.59 4.04 -12.08
C THR A 19 8.03 5.25 -12.84
N ALA A 20 7.99 6.43 -12.22
CA ALA A 20 7.52 7.65 -12.86
C ALA A 20 8.50 8.13 -13.95
N LEU A 21 9.80 8.01 -13.70
CA LEU A 21 10.85 8.33 -14.68
C LEU A 21 10.79 7.39 -15.89
N ALA A 22 10.69 6.07 -15.65
CA ALA A 22 10.58 5.07 -16.71
C ALA A 22 9.32 5.27 -17.58
N ARG A 23 8.17 5.53 -16.95
CA ARG A 23 6.93 5.83 -17.69
C ARG A 23 7.05 7.09 -18.56
N TYR A 24 7.61 8.16 -17.99
CA TYR A 24 7.84 9.39 -18.76
C TYR A 24 8.78 9.13 -19.95
N ASP A 25 9.82 8.32 -19.77
CA ASP A 25 10.75 8.03 -20.87
C ASP A 25 10.06 7.26 -22.02
N VAL A 26 9.16 6.35 -21.70
CA VAL A 26 8.41 5.58 -22.71
C VAL A 26 7.25 6.38 -23.32
N GLU A 27 6.40 6.95 -22.49
CA GLU A 27 5.13 7.58 -22.93
C GLU A 27 5.31 9.04 -23.35
N LYS A 28 6.38 9.73 -22.89
CA LYS A 28 6.64 11.17 -23.04
C LYS A 28 5.50 12.06 -22.52
N VAL A 29 4.70 11.51 -21.59
CA VAL A 29 3.61 12.20 -20.91
C VAL A 29 4.00 12.48 -19.47
N VAL A 30 3.95 13.75 -19.05
CA VAL A 30 4.23 14.15 -17.65
C VAL A 30 3.19 13.53 -16.72
N PRO A 31 3.60 12.74 -15.71
CA PRO A 31 2.66 12.16 -14.76
C PRO A 31 1.89 13.22 -13.98
N ASN A 32 0.59 13.05 -13.89
CA ASN A 32 -0.28 13.90 -13.08
C ASN A 32 -0.50 13.29 -11.68
N ARG A 33 -1.10 14.08 -10.78
CA ARG A 33 -1.53 13.58 -9.47
C ARG A 33 -2.64 12.55 -9.65
N THR A 34 -2.46 11.36 -9.07
CA THR A 34 -3.43 10.24 -9.13
C THR A 34 -4.14 10.00 -7.79
N GLY A 35 -3.87 10.85 -6.77
CA GLY A 35 -4.32 10.58 -5.40
C GLY A 35 -3.57 9.38 -4.82
N ASP A 36 -4.31 8.42 -4.29
CA ASP A 36 -3.79 7.16 -3.73
C ASP A 36 -3.93 5.97 -4.71
N SER A 37 -4.41 6.22 -5.93
CA SER A 37 -4.57 5.16 -6.93
C SER A 37 -3.31 4.90 -7.73
N HIS A 38 -3.01 3.62 -7.96
CA HIS A 38 -1.90 3.22 -8.84
C HIS A 38 -2.17 3.67 -10.29
N PRO A 39 -1.18 4.26 -10.96
CA PRO A 39 -1.40 4.88 -12.29
C PRO A 39 -1.77 3.89 -13.40
N SER A 40 -1.40 2.62 -13.31
CA SER A 40 -1.57 1.62 -14.37
C SER A 40 -2.18 0.29 -13.91
N LEU A 41 -2.54 0.16 -12.63
CA LEU A 41 -3.18 -1.05 -12.08
C LEU A 41 -4.50 -0.68 -11.41
N ALA A 42 -5.52 -1.52 -11.58
CA ALA A 42 -6.84 -1.35 -10.98
C ALA A 42 -7.52 -2.70 -10.69
N PRO A 43 -8.08 -2.86 -9.46
CA PRO A 43 -8.00 -1.96 -8.33
C PRO A 43 -6.63 -2.01 -7.64
N PHE A 44 -6.07 -0.85 -7.36
CA PHE A 44 -4.91 -0.68 -6.48
C PHE A 44 -4.97 0.74 -5.90
N GLU A 45 -5.74 0.88 -4.82
CA GLU A 45 -6.07 2.15 -4.18
C GLU A 45 -6.79 1.93 -2.85
N SER A 46 -7.13 3.00 -2.14
CA SER A 46 -7.95 2.90 -0.94
C SER A 46 -9.45 2.92 -1.24
N PHE A 47 -10.21 2.14 -0.49
CA PHE A 47 -11.67 2.03 -0.57
C PHE A 47 -12.30 2.27 0.79
N ARG A 48 -13.51 2.86 0.81
CA ARG A 48 -14.29 3.04 2.04
C ARG A 48 -14.95 1.74 2.45
N THR A 49 -14.83 1.44 3.72
CA THR A 49 -15.58 0.36 4.39
C THR A 49 -16.64 0.96 5.31
N LYS A 50 -17.22 0.15 6.19
CA LYS A 50 -18.23 0.62 7.14
C LYS A 50 -17.68 1.61 8.17
N ASP A 51 -16.44 1.47 8.58
CA ASP A 51 -15.82 2.18 9.71
C ASP A 51 -14.57 3.00 9.32
N ASP A 52 -13.78 2.55 8.35
CA ASP A 52 -12.54 3.21 7.93
C ASP A 52 -12.26 2.91 6.44
N LYS A 53 -11.03 3.09 5.99
CA LYS A 53 -10.57 2.73 4.66
C LYS A 53 -9.66 1.49 4.69
N ILE A 54 -9.76 0.70 3.61
CA ILE A 54 -8.86 -0.41 3.31
C ILE A 54 -8.10 -0.12 2.01
N VAL A 55 -6.82 -0.42 1.95
CA VAL A 55 -6.07 -0.47 0.69
C VAL A 55 -6.19 -1.89 0.13
N ILE A 56 -6.55 -2.02 -1.15
CA ILE A 56 -6.61 -3.31 -1.85
C ILE A 56 -5.75 -3.20 -3.12
N ALA A 57 -4.90 -4.22 -3.35
CA ALA A 57 -4.02 -4.30 -4.51
C ALA A 57 -4.33 -5.55 -5.36
N ALA A 58 -5.46 -5.55 -6.06
CA ALA A 58 -5.92 -6.65 -6.91
C ALA A 58 -5.76 -6.31 -8.41
N GLY A 59 -4.58 -5.83 -8.80
CA GLY A 59 -4.32 -5.24 -10.12
C GLY A 59 -4.26 -6.23 -11.29
N ASN A 60 -4.14 -7.54 -11.08
CA ASN A 60 -4.26 -8.52 -12.15
C ASN A 60 -5.64 -9.19 -12.17
N ASP A 61 -5.97 -9.85 -13.27
CA ASP A 61 -7.32 -10.38 -13.51
C ASP A 61 -7.66 -11.51 -12.53
N ASN A 62 -6.69 -12.34 -12.16
CA ASN A 62 -6.91 -13.42 -11.18
C ASN A 62 -7.22 -12.88 -9.78
N LEU A 63 -6.43 -11.91 -9.28
CA LEU A 63 -6.69 -11.28 -8.00
C LEU A 63 -8.02 -10.50 -7.99
N PHE A 64 -8.39 -9.91 -9.14
CA PHE A 64 -9.68 -9.24 -9.28
C PHE A 64 -10.87 -10.22 -9.18
N MET A 65 -10.76 -11.40 -9.79
CA MET A 65 -11.77 -12.46 -9.66
C MET A 65 -11.90 -12.93 -8.21
N LEU A 66 -10.77 -13.27 -7.55
CA LEU A 66 -10.77 -13.68 -6.14
C LEU A 66 -11.37 -12.62 -5.23
N MET A 67 -11.04 -11.34 -5.45
CA MET A 67 -11.66 -10.23 -4.73
C MET A 67 -13.18 -10.18 -4.97
N ALA A 68 -13.63 -10.31 -6.22
CA ALA A 68 -15.06 -10.29 -6.54
C ALA A 68 -15.84 -11.42 -5.87
N ASP A 69 -15.24 -12.59 -5.74
CA ASP A 69 -15.82 -13.74 -5.03
C ASP A 69 -15.93 -13.44 -3.51
N VAL A 70 -14.86 -12.91 -2.88
CA VAL A 70 -14.89 -12.49 -1.47
C VAL A 70 -15.93 -11.42 -1.20
N LEU A 71 -16.14 -10.52 -2.17
CA LEU A 71 -17.18 -9.49 -2.08
C LEU A 71 -18.60 -10.05 -2.31
N GLU A 72 -18.77 -11.36 -2.51
CA GLU A 72 -20.05 -11.99 -2.85
C GLU A 72 -20.70 -11.34 -4.08
N ASN A 73 -19.88 -10.83 -5.00
CA ASN A 73 -20.28 -10.16 -6.23
C ASN A 73 -19.49 -10.66 -7.45
N PRO A 74 -19.61 -11.96 -7.80
CA PRO A 74 -18.87 -12.53 -8.94
C PRO A 74 -19.22 -11.85 -10.27
N GLY A 75 -20.40 -11.23 -10.38
CA GLY A 75 -20.81 -10.43 -11.53
C GLY A 75 -19.88 -9.24 -11.81
N LEU A 76 -19.16 -8.75 -10.81
CA LEU A 76 -18.18 -7.68 -10.99
C LEU A 76 -17.03 -8.10 -11.92
N ALA A 77 -16.56 -9.34 -11.81
CA ALA A 77 -15.50 -9.88 -12.65
C ALA A 77 -15.99 -10.23 -14.08
N LEU A 78 -17.28 -10.34 -14.26
CA LEU A 78 -17.91 -10.63 -15.57
C LEU A 78 -18.43 -9.36 -16.28
N ASP A 79 -18.40 -8.21 -15.61
CA ASP A 79 -18.84 -6.94 -16.19
C ASP A 79 -17.92 -6.53 -17.34
N PRO A 80 -18.45 -6.29 -18.57
CA PRO A 80 -17.64 -5.90 -19.72
C PRO A 80 -16.74 -4.68 -19.49
N ARG A 81 -17.09 -3.82 -18.54
CA ARG A 81 -16.30 -2.64 -18.18
C ARG A 81 -15.03 -2.98 -17.39
N PHE A 82 -14.94 -4.19 -16.80
CA PHE A 82 -13.91 -4.55 -15.82
C PHE A 82 -13.13 -5.82 -16.15
N LEU A 83 -13.38 -6.45 -17.31
CA LEU A 83 -12.79 -7.74 -17.71
C LEU A 83 -11.26 -7.76 -17.72
N THR A 84 -10.63 -6.65 -18.07
CA THR A 84 -9.17 -6.54 -18.13
C THR A 84 -8.68 -5.37 -17.30
N ASN A 85 -7.40 -5.40 -16.89
CA ASN A 85 -6.81 -4.28 -16.16
C ASN A 85 -6.96 -2.94 -16.90
N ASP A 86 -6.77 -2.92 -18.21
CA ASP A 86 -6.92 -1.70 -19.02
C ASP A 86 -8.36 -1.16 -18.96
N LEU A 87 -9.36 -2.02 -19.07
CA LEU A 87 -10.77 -1.64 -18.93
C LEU A 87 -11.08 -1.15 -17.51
N ARG A 88 -10.54 -1.79 -16.48
CA ARG A 88 -10.69 -1.34 -15.09
C ARG A 88 -10.06 0.04 -14.88
N CYS A 89 -8.86 0.27 -15.40
CA CYS A 89 -8.21 1.59 -15.32
C CYS A 89 -9.04 2.68 -16.00
N ARG A 90 -9.61 2.41 -17.18
CA ARG A 90 -10.47 3.37 -17.91
C ARG A 90 -11.80 3.63 -17.19
N ASN A 91 -12.37 2.62 -16.56
CA ASN A 91 -13.67 2.67 -15.89
C ASN A 91 -13.53 2.76 -14.36
N ARG A 92 -12.36 3.18 -13.85
CA ARG A 92 -12.02 3.21 -12.42
C ARG A 92 -13.11 3.84 -11.53
N PRO A 93 -13.68 5.02 -11.84
CA PRO A 93 -14.71 5.59 -10.98
C PRO A 93 -15.95 4.70 -10.81
N ALA A 94 -16.37 4.04 -11.90
CA ALA A 94 -17.49 3.11 -11.86
C ALA A 94 -17.15 1.85 -11.04
N MET A 95 -15.95 1.31 -11.22
CA MET A 95 -15.46 0.15 -10.47
C MET A 95 -15.39 0.44 -8.97
N VAL A 96 -14.85 1.59 -8.57
CA VAL A 96 -14.76 2.01 -7.16
C VAL A 96 -16.16 2.05 -6.52
N VAL A 97 -17.14 2.62 -7.22
CA VAL A 97 -18.53 2.68 -6.73
C VAL A 97 -19.09 1.28 -6.49
N GLU A 98 -18.88 0.32 -7.40
CA GLU A 98 -19.41 -1.04 -7.25
C GLU A 98 -18.71 -1.79 -6.10
N ILE A 99 -17.41 -1.63 -5.95
CA ILE A 99 -16.63 -2.23 -4.85
C ILE A 99 -17.07 -1.64 -3.49
N GLU A 100 -17.14 -0.31 -3.38
CA GLU A 100 -17.50 0.36 -2.12
C GLU A 100 -18.92 0.04 -1.66
N LYS A 101 -19.89 -0.16 -2.57
CA LYS A 101 -21.25 -0.62 -2.22
C LYS A 101 -21.25 -1.88 -1.36
N VAL A 102 -20.29 -2.76 -1.56
CA VAL A 102 -20.16 -4.00 -0.80
C VAL A 102 -19.30 -3.77 0.43
N LEU A 103 -18.13 -3.15 0.28
CA LEU A 103 -17.18 -2.95 1.38
C LEU A 103 -17.79 -2.16 2.55
N GLN A 104 -18.67 -1.20 2.28
CA GLN A 104 -19.33 -0.41 3.32
C GLN A 104 -20.33 -1.20 4.20
N LYS A 105 -20.61 -2.46 3.88
CA LYS A 105 -21.50 -3.30 4.67
C LYS A 105 -20.82 -3.89 5.92
N LYS A 106 -19.49 -4.02 5.91
CA LYS A 106 -18.72 -4.66 6.99
C LYS A 106 -17.48 -3.81 7.34
N PRO A 107 -16.92 -3.98 8.56
CA PRO A 107 -15.74 -3.21 8.99
C PRO A 107 -14.45 -3.66 8.28
N VAL A 108 -13.43 -2.81 8.32
CA VAL A 108 -12.08 -3.06 7.75
C VAL A 108 -11.51 -4.42 8.17
N ALA A 109 -11.57 -4.73 9.46
CA ALA A 109 -10.99 -5.97 9.99
C ALA A 109 -11.56 -7.21 9.30
N HIS A 110 -12.89 -7.27 9.09
CA HIS A 110 -13.52 -8.38 8.40
C HIS A 110 -12.99 -8.56 6.96
N TRP A 111 -12.82 -7.46 6.24
CA TRP A 111 -12.35 -7.51 4.86
C TRP A 111 -10.87 -7.88 4.75
N ILE A 112 -10.05 -7.43 5.70
CA ILE A 112 -8.63 -7.82 5.77
C ILE A 112 -8.51 -9.33 5.95
N ASP A 113 -9.23 -9.91 6.89
CA ASP A 113 -9.20 -11.35 7.14
C ASP A 113 -9.64 -12.14 5.90
N ALA A 114 -10.81 -11.79 5.34
CA ALA A 114 -11.38 -12.48 4.19
C ALA A 114 -10.53 -12.38 2.90
N LEU A 115 -9.95 -11.20 2.62
CA LEU A 115 -9.10 -11.01 1.45
C LEU A 115 -7.73 -11.69 1.59
N ASN A 116 -7.14 -11.67 2.80
CA ASN A 116 -5.88 -12.37 3.07
C ASN A 116 -6.02 -13.88 2.97
N GLU A 117 -7.15 -14.45 3.38
CA GLU A 117 -7.42 -15.90 3.28
C GLU A 117 -7.33 -16.41 1.84
N VAL A 118 -7.74 -15.62 0.87
CA VAL A 118 -7.64 -15.95 -0.56
C VAL A 118 -6.39 -15.39 -1.24
N GLY A 119 -5.50 -14.74 -0.50
CA GLY A 119 -4.24 -14.20 -1.01
C GLY A 119 -4.37 -12.90 -1.82
N VAL A 120 -5.45 -12.14 -1.64
CA VAL A 120 -5.58 -10.80 -2.22
C VAL A 120 -4.88 -9.78 -1.33
N PRO A 121 -3.81 -9.10 -1.78
CA PRO A 121 -3.07 -8.16 -0.97
C PRO A 121 -3.93 -6.98 -0.53
N CYS A 122 -4.02 -6.78 0.77
CA CYS A 122 -4.75 -5.66 1.37
C CYS A 122 -4.13 -5.24 2.71
N SER A 123 -4.42 -4.03 3.14
CA SER A 123 -3.98 -3.51 4.45
C SER A 123 -4.89 -2.41 4.97
N PRO A 124 -4.94 -2.18 6.30
CA PRO A 124 -5.55 -0.98 6.85
C PRO A 124 -4.68 0.25 6.55
N ILE A 125 -5.27 1.44 6.65
CA ILE A 125 -4.50 2.69 6.70
C ILE A 125 -4.20 2.98 8.17
N ASN A 126 -2.93 2.87 8.55
CA ASN A 126 -2.52 3.11 9.92
C ASN A 126 -2.25 4.59 10.18
N THR A 127 -2.81 5.13 11.25
CA THR A 127 -2.41 6.41 11.83
C THR A 127 -1.10 6.25 12.60
N ILE A 128 -0.40 7.36 12.87
CA ILE A 128 0.94 7.32 13.51
C ILE A 128 0.91 6.63 14.89
N ASP A 129 -0.13 6.83 15.68
CA ASP A 129 -0.31 6.18 16.97
C ASP A 129 -0.35 4.65 16.86
N LYS A 130 -1.03 4.10 15.85
CA LYS A 130 -1.11 2.66 15.61
C LYS A 130 0.24 2.03 15.23
N LEU A 131 1.20 2.82 14.72
CA LEU A 131 2.53 2.31 14.38
C LEU A 131 3.35 1.93 15.62
N PHE A 132 3.11 2.56 16.78
CA PHE A 132 3.83 2.25 18.00
C PHE A 132 3.59 0.83 18.54
N ASP A 133 2.44 0.25 18.20
CA ASP A 133 2.04 -1.09 18.62
C ASP A 133 1.96 -2.07 17.43
N HIS A 134 2.44 -1.66 16.25
CA HIS A 134 2.36 -2.49 15.04
C HIS A 134 3.31 -3.70 15.15
N PRO A 135 2.80 -4.96 15.09
CA PRO A 135 3.59 -6.15 15.38
C PRO A 135 4.85 -6.28 14.52
N GLN A 136 4.75 -5.99 13.22
CA GLN A 136 5.89 -6.06 12.30
C GLN A 136 6.96 -5.00 12.60
N LEU A 137 6.57 -3.79 13.01
CA LEU A 137 7.54 -2.75 13.37
C LEU A 137 8.25 -3.09 14.69
N LEU A 138 7.52 -3.65 15.65
CA LEU A 138 8.09 -4.10 16.92
C LEU A 138 9.04 -5.28 16.72
N SER A 139 8.66 -6.29 15.91
CA SER A 139 9.50 -7.47 15.64
C SER A 139 10.79 -7.15 14.87
N ARG A 140 10.84 -5.99 14.23
CA ARG A 140 12.01 -5.50 13.49
C ARG A 140 12.76 -4.37 14.19
N ASP A 141 12.47 -4.11 15.46
CA ASP A 141 13.08 -3.03 16.24
C ASP A 141 13.03 -1.67 15.54
N MET A 142 11.87 -1.41 14.87
CA MET A 142 11.65 -0.14 14.20
C MET A 142 11.01 0.93 15.09
N ILE A 143 10.63 0.59 16.30
CA ILE A 143 10.21 1.53 17.35
C ILE A 143 11.21 1.42 18.49
N VAL A 144 12.11 2.38 18.57
CA VAL A 144 13.19 2.39 19.56
C VAL A 144 13.00 3.51 20.57
N GLN A 145 13.46 3.28 21.81
CA GLN A 145 13.44 4.29 22.84
C GLN A 145 14.82 4.95 22.97
N VAL A 146 14.85 6.26 22.85
CA VAL A 146 16.07 7.06 23.02
C VAL A 146 15.89 8.07 24.17
N GLN A 147 17.00 8.55 24.73
CA GLN A 147 16.94 9.65 25.69
C GLN A 147 16.98 10.98 24.95
N GLY A 148 15.91 11.76 25.07
CA GLY A 148 15.87 13.13 24.56
C GLY A 148 16.77 14.09 25.36
N PRO A 149 16.97 15.33 24.87
CA PRO A 149 17.83 16.33 25.52
C PRO A 149 17.49 16.60 26.99
N SER A 150 16.23 16.48 27.36
CA SER A 150 15.73 16.68 28.74
C SER A 150 15.74 15.39 29.58
N LYS A 151 16.45 14.35 29.13
CA LYS A 151 16.44 13.01 29.75
C LYS A 151 15.05 12.36 29.83
N ILE A 152 14.08 12.88 29.08
CA ILE A 152 12.76 12.29 28.95
C ILE A 152 12.85 11.19 27.88
N PRO A 153 12.39 9.95 28.19
CA PRO A 153 12.35 8.88 27.20
C PRO A 153 11.48 9.28 25.99
N LEU A 154 12.02 9.11 24.81
CA LEU A 154 11.34 9.40 23.53
C LEU A 154 11.35 8.14 22.68
N LYS A 155 10.20 7.74 22.15
CA LYS A 155 10.11 6.70 21.12
C LYS A 155 10.27 7.32 19.75
N THR A 156 11.09 6.70 18.90
CA THR A 156 11.33 7.16 17.51
C THR A 156 11.55 5.97 16.59
N ALA A 157 11.67 6.25 15.29
CA ALA A 157 11.96 5.21 14.29
C ALA A 157 13.39 4.66 14.48
N GLY A 158 13.53 3.34 14.46
CA GLY A 158 14.80 2.64 14.42
C GLY A 158 15.47 2.69 13.03
N ASN A 159 16.68 2.14 12.93
CA ASN A 159 17.39 2.05 11.66
C ASN A 159 16.77 0.95 10.77
N PRO A 160 16.33 1.26 9.53
CA PRO A 160 15.79 0.26 8.61
C PRO A 160 16.86 -0.69 8.04
N ILE A 161 18.13 -0.28 8.06
CA ILE A 161 19.25 -1.09 7.58
C ILE A 161 19.70 -2.03 8.70
N LYS A 162 19.41 -3.33 8.53
CA LYS A 162 19.76 -4.38 9.48
C LYS A 162 21.02 -5.09 8.99
N MET A 163 22.14 -4.96 9.72
CA MET A 163 23.40 -5.59 9.39
C MET A 163 23.63 -6.84 10.24
N HIS A 164 23.77 -8.00 9.61
CA HIS A 164 24.06 -9.24 10.33
C HIS A 164 25.45 -9.20 11.00
N GLY A 165 25.53 -9.59 12.27
CA GLY A 165 26.76 -9.63 13.03
C GLY A 165 27.20 -8.30 13.64
N HIS A 166 26.38 -7.26 13.59
CA HIS A 166 26.59 -6.00 14.28
C HIS A 166 25.43 -5.71 15.23
N GLU A 167 25.75 -5.30 16.45
CA GLU A 167 24.71 -4.77 17.36
C GLU A 167 24.26 -3.40 16.84
N GLU A 168 22.97 -3.18 16.86
CA GLU A 168 22.41 -1.85 16.56
C GLU A 168 22.71 -0.91 17.72
N ILE A 169 23.33 0.21 17.44
CA ILE A 169 23.67 1.27 18.40
C ILE A 169 22.46 2.16 18.61
#